data_f7219009bf3771a9a55e6a0de2855950
#
_entry.id   f7219009bf3771a9a55e6a0de2855950
#
_cell.length_a   1.000
_cell.length_b   1.000
_cell.length_c   1.000
_cell.angle_alpha   90.00
_cell.angle_beta   90.00
_cell.angle_gamma   90.00
#
_symmetry.space_group_name_H-M   'P 1'
#
loop_
_entity.id
_entity.type
_entity.pdbx_description
1 polymer ?
#
loop_
_entity_poly.entity_id
_entity_poly.type
_entity_poly.pdbx_seq_one_letter_code
_entity_poly.pdbx_strand_id
1 'polypeptide(L)'
;MRLERTRQLGPCYLGWQLFRRLQLDEFFASTVDTDGADVAWSRVAAILAINRLCAPGSELAIEQRWYPATALGNILHIEEGKINDTRFYRCLDRILPQKTKLEQHLKQRYGELFGAEFEVMLYDLTSTYFEGDAKANPMMRRGYSRDHRPDCLQLVLALIVNAEGWLSFEL
;
A
#
# COMPACT_ATOMS: atom_id res chain seq x y z
N MET A 1 17.47 -15.09 -32.94
CA MET A 1 16.76 -15.25 -31.68
C MET A 1 15.82 -14.06 -31.57
N ARG A 2 14.50 -14.26 -31.47
CA ARG A 2 13.51 -13.17 -31.34
C ARG A 2 13.16 -13.06 -29.85
N LEU A 3 13.44 -11.91 -29.24
CA LEU A 3 13.02 -11.66 -27.86
C LEU A 3 11.56 -11.18 -27.88
N GLU A 4 10.69 -11.91 -27.20
CA GLU A 4 9.29 -11.56 -27.08
C GLU A 4 8.95 -11.36 -25.60
N ARG A 5 8.18 -10.30 -25.30
CA ARG A 5 7.68 -9.98 -23.96
C ARG A 5 8.76 -9.84 -22.88
N THR A 6 9.71 -8.92 -23.07
CA THR A 6 10.65 -8.54 -21.99
C THR A 6 9.90 -7.96 -20.81
N ARG A 7 10.21 -8.41 -19.58
CA ARG A 7 9.60 -7.95 -18.34
C ARG A 7 10.66 -7.53 -17.34
N GLN A 8 10.38 -6.49 -16.56
CA GLN A 8 11.26 -6.06 -15.48
C GLN A 8 11.18 -7.03 -14.31
N LEU A 9 12.32 -7.56 -13.89
CA LEU A 9 12.42 -8.49 -12.76
C LEU A 9 13.00 -7.83 -11.52
N GLY A 10 14.12 -7.11 -11.64
CA GLY A 10 14.95 -6.69 -10.50
C GLY A 10 14.21 -5.93 -9.40
N PRO A 11 13.59 -4.78 -9.70
CA PRO A 11 12.85 -4.02 -8.68
C PRO A 11 11.71 -4.83 -8.05
N CYS A 12 10.99 -5.61 -8.85
CA CYS A 12 9.88 -6.42 -8.36
C CYS A 12 10.35 -7.57 -7.45
N TYR A 13 11.46 -8.20 -7.80
CA TYR A 13 12.05 -9.24 -6.97
C TYR A 13 12.55 -8.69 -5.65
N LEU A 14 13.26 -7.57 -5.67
CA LEU A 14 13.70 -6.89 -4.44
C LEU A 14 12.50 -6.51 -3.57
N GLY A 15 11.48 -5.86 -4.15
CA GLY A 15 10.26 -5.49 -3.44
C GLY A 15 9.56 -6.69 -2.81
N TRP A 16 9.49 -7.83 -3.52
CA TRP A 16 8.95 -9.07 -2.99
C TRP A 16 9.78 -9.62 -1.82
N GLN A 17 11.11 -9.59 -1.91
CA GLN A 17 11.98 -10.03 -0.80
C GLN A 17 11.80 -9.14 0.44
N LEU A 18 11.69 -7.82 0.27
CA LEU A 18 11.41 -6.89 1.37
C LEU A 18 10.03 -7.15 1.99
N PHE A 19 9.01 -7.36 1.17
CA PHE A 19 7.66 -7.70 1.61
C PHE A 19 7.65 -8.95 2.49
N ARG A 20 8.36 -10.00 2.06
CA ARG A 20 8.53 -11.24 2.82
C ARG A 20 9.38 -11.06 4.08
N ARG A 21 10.43 -10.25 4.02
CA ARG A 21 11.28 -9.97 5.20
C ARG A 21 10.49 -9.28 6.31
N LEU A 22 9.51 -8.47 5.94
CA LEU A 22 8.55 -7.87 6.87
C LEU A 22 7.42 -8.84 7.26
N GLN A 23 7.42 -10.08 6.76
CA GLN A 23 6.38 -11.09 6.97
C GLN A 23 4.97 -10.59 6.59
N LEU A 24 4.89 -9.69 5.62
CA LEU A 24 3.62 -9.15 5.15
C LEU A 24 2.84 -10.16 4.32
N ASP A 25 3.52 -11.12 3.68
CA ASP A 25 2.88 -12.24 2.99
C ASP A 25 2.10 -13.13 3.96
N GLU A 26 2.67 -13.49 5.10
CA GLU A 26 2.01 -14.28 6.15
C GLU A 26 0.90 -13.47 6.84
N PHE A 27 1.18 -12.21 7.16
CA PHE A 27 0.21 -11.31 7.76
C PHE A 27 -1.05 -11.17 6.91
N PHE A 28 -0.90 -10.83 5.62
CA PHE A 28 -2.06 -10.67 4.74
C PHE A 28 -2.73 -12.01 4.43
N ALA A 29 -1.98 -13.10 4.28
CA ALA A 29 -2.58 -14.42 4.09
C ALA A 29 -3.51 -14.78 5.26
N SER A 30 -3.11 -14.48 6.49
CA SER A 30 -3.92 -14.78 7.69
C SER A 30 -5.09 -13.82 7.91
N THR A 31 -5.04 -12.59 7.37
CA THR A 31 -6.02 -11.54 7.70
C THR A 31 -7.00 -11.22 6.58
N VAL A 32 -6.62 -11.39 5.30
CA VAL A 32 -7.48 -11.01 4.17
C VAL A 32 -7.86 -12.17 3.23
N ASP A 33 -7.15 -13.32 3.25
CA ASP A 33 -7.44 -14.48 2.41
C ASP A 33 -8.55 -15.35 3.04
N THR A 34 -9.74 -14.80 3.20
CA THR A 34 -10.81 -15.44 3.98
C THR A 34 -11.92 -16.08 3.13
N ASP A 35 -11.91 -15.89 1.81
CA ASP A 35 -13.07 -16.22 0.96
C ASP A 35 -12.77 -17.13 -0.25
N GLY A 36 -11.57 -17.71 -0.35
CA GLY A 36 -11.23 -18.60 -1.45
C GLY A 36 -11.24 -17.95 -2.84
N ALA A 37 -10.91 -16.66 -2.92
CA ALA A 37 -10.81 -15.94 -4.19
C ALA A 37 -9.82 -16.63 -5.15
N ASP A 38 -10.09 -16.56 -6.45
CA ASP A 38 -9.25 -17.15 -7.51
C ASP A 38 -7.80 -16.60 -7.52
N VAL A 39 -7.62 -15.38 -7.05
CA VAL A 39 -6.32 -14.79 -6.71
C VAL A 39 -6.35 -14.39 -5.25
N ALA A 40 -5.45 -14.92 -4.44
CA ALA A 40 -5.32 -14.59 -3.03
C ALA A 40 -5.14 -13.08 -2.82
N TRP A 41 -5.89 -12.49 -1.90
CA TRP A 41 -5.84 -11.05 -1.61
C TRP A 41 -4.48 -10.60 -1.09
N SER A 42 -3.79 -11.47 -0.36
CA SER A 42 -2.40 -11.27 0.07
C SER A 42 -1.45 -11.00 -1.09
N ARG A 43 -1.64 -11.68 -2.23
CA ARG A 43 -0.86 -11.44 -3.46
C ARG A 43 -1.23 -10.12 -4.12
N VAL A 44 -2.50 -9.74 -4.09
CA VAL A 44 -2.95 -8.43 -4.58
C VAL A 44 -2.38 -7.29 -3.72
N ALA A 45 -2.36 -7.47 -2.39
CA ALA A 45 -1.71 -6.55 -1.46
C ALA A 45 -0.22 -6.39 -1.75
N ALA A 46 0.48 -7.48 -2.07
CA ALA A 46 1.88 -7.43 -2.48
C ALA A 46 2.09 -6.61 -3.75
N ILE A 47 1.23 -6.75 -4.77
CA ILE A 47 1.31 -5.94 -5.99
C ILE A 47 1.19 -4.46 -5.65
N LEU A 48 0.20 -4.06 -4.84
CA LEU A 48 -0.02 -2.68 -4.43
C LEU A 48 1.19 -2.12 -3.67
N ALA A 49 1.70 -2.84 -2.67
CA ALA A 49 2.84 -2.42 -1.87
C ALA A 49 4.12 -2.29 -2.71
N ILE A 50 4.41 -3.26 -3.57
CA ILE A 50 5.60 -3.25 -4.44
C ILE A 50 5.50 -2.14 -5.48
N ASN A 51 4.30 -1.87 -6.01
CA ASN A 51 4.10 -0.74 -6.90
C ASN A 51 4.40 0.59 -6.21
N ARG A 52 3.89 0.81 -5.01
CA ARG A 52 4.18 2.04 -4.25
C ARG A 52 5.67 2.24 -3.99
N LEU A 53 6.42 1.16 -3.83
CA LEU A 53 7.87 1.22 -3.65
C LEU A 53 8.62 1.49 -4.96
N CYS A 54 8.22 0.84 -6.07
CA CYS A 54 9.01 0.81 -7.30
C CYS A 54 8.60 1.86 -8.35
N ALA A 55 7.29 2.12 -8.48
CA ALA A 55 6.72 2.96 -9.52
C ALA A 55 5.32 3.46 -9.11
N PRO A 56 5.21 4.35 -8.12
CA PRO A 56 3.91 4.80 -7.62
C PRO A 56 2.98 5.28 -8.73
N GLY A 57 1.74 4.79 -8.72
CA GLY A 57 0.73 5.14 -9.72
C GLY A 57 -0.67 4.82 -9.25
N SER A 58 -1.68 5.23 -10.01
CA SER A 58 -3.08 4.84 -9.76
C SER A 58 -3.29 3.35 -10.05
N GLU A 59 -4.34 2.78 -9.49
CA GLU A 59 -4.73 1.37 -9.68
C GLU A 59 -4.90 1.04 -11.16
N LEU A 60 -5.51 1.93 -11.92
CA LEU A 60 -5.63 1.81 -13.38
C LEU A 60 -4.25 1.82 -14.08
N ALA A 61 -3.32 2.66 -13.62
CA ALA A 61 -1.97 2.69 -14.18
C ALA A 61 -1.18 1.42 -13.83
N ILE A 62 -1.43 0.84 -12.66
CA ILE A 62 -0.86 -0.46 -12.27
C ILE A 62 -1.33 -1.53 -13.24
N GLU A 63 -2.64 -1.67 -13.42
CA GLU A 63 -3.25 -2.66 -14.30
C GLU A 63 -2.75 -2.55 -15.75
N GLN A 64 -2.85 -1.35 -16.33
CA GLN A 64 -2.69 -1.18 -17.78
C GLN A 64 -1.24 -1.03 -18.22
N ARG A 65 -0.36 -0.55 -17.36
CA ARG A 65 1.01 -0.19 -17.75
C ARG A 65 2.09 -0.89 -16.96
N TRP A 66 2.06 -0.79 -15.64
CA TRP A 66 3.18 -1.24 -14.83
C TRP A 66 3.18 -2.76 -14.62
N TYR A 67 2.09 -3.33 -14.14
CA TYR A 67 2.02 -4.76 -13.83
C TYR A 67 2.32 -5.65 -15.04
N PRO A 68 1.75 -5.42 -16.24
CA PRO A 68 2.05 -6.21 -17.43
C PRO A 68 3.51 -6.12 -17.89
N ALA A 69 4.19 -4.99 -17.61
CA ALA A 69 5.59 -4.79 -17.95
C ALA A 69 6.57 -5.43 -16.95
N THR A 70 6.08 -6.03 -15.87
CA THR A 70 6.88 -6.63 -14.80
C THR A 70 6.78 -8.16 -14.78
N ALA A 71 7.77 -8.81 -14.15
CA ALA A 71 7.74 -10.23 -13.89
C ALA A 71 6.96 -10.59 -12.61
N LEU A 72 6.20 -9.64 -12.03
CA LEU A 72 5.55 -9.82 -10.73
C LEU A 72 4.48 -10.92 -10.76
N GLY A 73 3.74 -11.06 -11.86
CA GLY A 73 2.80 -12.16 -12.07
C GLY A 73 3.47 -13.55 -11.94
N ASN A 74 4.65 -13.69 -12.51
CA ASN A 74 5.43 -14.93 -12.39
C ASN A 74 5.93 -15.16 -10.96
N ILE A 75 6.45 -14.09 -10.29
CA ILE A 75 6.94 -14.17 -8.91
C ILE A 75 5.81 -14.57 -7.95
N LEU A 76 4.62 -14.03 -8.14
CA LEU A 76 3.45 -14.27 -7.30
C LEU A 76 2.58 -15.45 -7.77
N HIS A 77 2.97 -16.14 -8.84
CA HIS A 77 2.20 -17.25 -9.45
C HIS A 77 0.74 -16.85 -9.74
N ILE A 78 0.55 -15.70 -10.40
CA ILE A 78 -0.75 -15.20 -10.82
C ILE A 78 -0.89 -15.35 -12.33
N GLU A 79 -1.97 -15.96 -12.79
CA GLU A 79 -2.29 -16.11 -14.21
C GLU A 79 -2.54 -14.77 -14.90
N GLU A 80 -2.19 -14.67 -16.18
CA GLU A 80 -2.45 -13.47 -16.98
C GLU A 80 -3.95 -13.14 -17.02
N GLY A 81 -4.27 -11.84 -17.00
CA GLY A 81 -5.65 -11.37 -17.07
C GLY A 81 -6.44 -11.45 -15.76
N LYS A 82 -5.85 -11.98 -14.68
CA LYS A 82 -6.53 -12.09 -13.39
C LYS A 82 -6.48 -10.81 -12.54
N ILE A 83 -5.65 -9.85 -12.90
CA ILE A 83 -5.49 -8.58 -12.18
C ILE A 83 -6.19 -7.47 -12.95
N ASN A 84 -7.01 -6.69 -12.25
CA ASN A 84 -7.68 -5.50 -12.75
C ASN A 84 -7.79 -4.44 -11.64
N ASP A 85 -8.12 -3.20 -11.99
CA ASP A 85 -8.25 -2.06 -11.08
C ASP A 85 -9.29 -2.31 -9.99
N THR A 86 -10.44 -2.88 -10.35
CA THR A 86 -11.50 -3.22 -9.40
C THR A 86 -11.02 -4.17 -8.30
N ARG A 87 -10.14 -5.11 -8.64
CA ARG A 87 -9.53 -6.03 -7.67
C ARG A 87 -8.61 -5.29 -6.70
N PHE A 88 -7.90 -4.27 -7.16
CA PHE A 88 -7.08 -3.43 -6.28
C PHE A 88 -7.94 -2.66 -5.28
N TYR A 89 -9.01 -2.01 -5.73
CA TYR A 89 -9.92 -1.31 -4.81
C TYR A 89 -10.55 -2.25 -3.77
N ARG A 90 -11.02 -3.41 -4.20
CA ARG A 90 -11.56 -4.42 -3.28
C ARG A 90 -10.50 -4.93 -2.28
N CYS A 91 -9.24 -5.02 -2.69
CA CYS A 91 -8.15 -5.38 -1.78
C CYS A 91 -7.95 -4.30 -0.72
N LEU A 92 -7.95 -3.01 -1.10
CA LEU A 92 -7.86 -1.89 -0.17
C LEU A 92 -9.01 -1.90 0.84
N ASP A 93 -10.25 -2.17 0.40
CA ASP A 93 -11.42 -2.29 1.27
C ASP A 93 -11.26 -3.43 2.31
N ARG A 94 -10.55 -4.51 1.96
CA ARG A 94 -10.23 -5.61 2.88
C ARG A 94 -9.09 -5.30 3.83
N ILE A 95 -8.11 -4.53 3.38
CA ILE A 95 -6.96 -4.12 4.20
C ILE A 95 -7.39 -3.08 5.24
N LEU A 96 -8.26 -2.14 4.88
CA LEU A 96 -8.67 -1.04 5.75
C LEU A 96 -9.13 -1.47 7.15
N PRO A 97 -9.99 -2.50 7.33
CA PRO A 97 -10.36 -2.99 8.65
C PRO A 97 -9.21 -3.63 9.44
N GLN A 98 -8.11 -3.97 8.77
CA GLN A 98 -6.93 -4.58 9.40
C GLN A 98 -5.84 -3.53 9.74
N LYS A 99 -6.12 -2.23 9.53
CA LYS A 99 -5.15 -1.13 9.70
C LYS A 99 -4.39 -1.25 11.03
N THR A 100 -5.10 -1.25 12.14
CA THR A 100 -4.48 -1.31 13.48
C THR A 100 -3.59 -2.54 13.68
N LYS A 101 -4.03 -3.71 13.18
CA LYS A 101 -3.23 -4.94 13.27
C LYS A 101 -1.98 -4.86 12.39
N LEU A 102 -2.10 -4.26 11.20
CA LEU A 102 -0.96 -4.06 10.29
C LEU A 102 0.07 -3.13 10.91
N GLU A 103 -0.39 -2.04 11.54
CA GLU A 103 0.46 -1.08 12.24
C GLU A 103 1.23 -1.73 13.38
N GLN A 104 0.55 -2.52 14.22
CA GLN A 104 1.18 -3.29 15.30
C GLN A 104 2.21 -4.30 14.75
N HIS A 105 1.86 -5.03 13.71
CA HIS A 105 2.75 -5.97 13.04
C HIS A 105 4.02 -5.28 12.53
N LEU A 106 3.88 -4.14 11.84
CA LEU A 106 5.04 -3.39 11.32
C LEU A 106 5.91 -2.84 12.45
N LYS A 107 5.31 -2.28 13.52
CA LYS A 107 6.03 -1.81 14.70
C LYS A 107 6.88 -2.92 15.31
N GLN A 108 6.30 -4.10 15.50
CA GLN A 108 7.03 -5.28 16.00
C GLN A 108 8.17 -5.67 15.05
N ARG A 109 7.89 -5.77 13.73
CA ARG A 109 8.91 -6.17 12.75
C ARG A 109 10.05 -5.18 12.64
N TYR A 110 9.80 -3.88 12.76
CA TYR A 110 10.84 -2.85 12.79
C TYR A 110 11.72 -2.98 14.05
N GLY A 111 11.13 -3.24 15.21
CA GLY A 111 11.89 -3.54 16.44
C GLY A 111 12.79 -4.76 16.27
N GLU A 112 12.26 -5.86 15.74
CA GLU A 112 13.00 -7.12 15.56
C GLU A 112 14.13 -7.03 14.51
N LEU A 113 13.89 -6.33 13.40
CA LEU A 113 14.83 -6.29 12.27
C LEU A 113 15.89 -5.19 12.41
N PHE A 114 15.53 -4.07 13.04
CA PHE A 114 16.34 -2.86 13.04
C PHE A 114 16.60 -2.31 14.43
N GLY A 115 16.06 -2.93 15.49
CA GLY A 115 16.14 -2.40 16.86
C GLY A 115 15.41 -1.05 17.00
N ALA A 116 14.40 -0.79 16.17
CA ALA A 116 13.69 0.50 16.16
C ALA A 116 12.94 0.70 17.48
N GLU A 117 13.23 1.81 18.17
CA GLU A 117 12.57 2.25 19.40
C GLU A 117 11.59 3.38 19.07
N PHE A 118 10.43 3.39 19.74
CA PHE A 118 9.35 4.35 19.49
C PHE A 118 9.04 5.22 20.72
N GLU A 119 10.04 5.49 21.56
CA GLU A 119 9.88 6.31 22.77
C GLU A 119 9.73 7.81 22.48
N VAL A 120 10.34 8.28 21.38
CA VAL A 120 10.27 9.69 20.96
C VAL A 120 9.59 9.76 19.61
N MET A 121 8.53 10.55 19.51
CA MET A 121 7.75 10.71 18.28
C MET A 121 7.79 12.14 17.76
N LEU A 122 8.03 12.27 16.46
CA LEU A 122 7.97 13.53 15.72
C LEU A 122 6.69 13.55 14.91
N TYR A 123 5.98 14.67 14.95
CA TYR A 123 4.73 14.88 14.23
C TYR A 123 4.94 15.81 13.05
N ASP A 124 4.51 15.40 11.87
CA ASP A 124 4.32 16.29 10.72
C ASP A 124 2.85 16.25 10.29
N LEU A 125 2.22 17.42 10.30
CA LEU A 125 0.84 17.59 9.87
C LEU A 125 0.81 18.22 8.49
N THR A 126 0.22 17.52 7.54
CA THR A 126 -0.06 18.06 6.21
C THR A 126 -1.55 17.99 5.91
N SER A 127 -2.06 18.94 5.13
CA SER A 127 -3.41 18.90 4.61
C SER A 127 -3.39 18.64 3.12
N THR A 128 -4.34 17.88 2.66
CA THR A 128 -4.63 17.69 1.24
C THR A 128 -6.11 17.91 0.98
N TYR A 129 -6.49 18.16 -0.25
CA TYR A 129 -7.87 18.33 -0.64
C TYR A 129 -8.30 17.23 -1.60
N PHE A 130 -9.60 17.00 -1.67
CA PHE A 130 -10.19 16.01 -2.54
C PHE A 130 -11.05 16.69 -3.62
N GLU A 131 -10.68 16.48 -4.89
CA GLU A 131 -11.49 16.93 -6.02
C GLU A 131 -12.54 15.85 -6.34
N GLY A 132 -13.75 16.03 -5.84
CA GLY A 132 -14.85 15.11 -6.07
C GLY A 132 -15.88 15.08 -4.94
N ASP A 133 -16.86 14.20 -5.07
CA ASP A 133 -18.04 14.12 -4.19
C ASP A 133 -17.81 13.16 -3.00
N ALA A 134 -16.72 13.35 -2.25
CA ALA A 134 -16.42 12.53 -1.06
C ALA A 134 -17.31 12.86 0.17
N LYS A 135 -18.54 13.35 -0.04
CA LYS A 135 -19.48 13.79 1.03
C LYS A 135 -19.82 12.70 2.05
N ALA A 136 -19.71 11.44 1.64
CA ALA A 136 -19.97 10.29 2.51
C ALA A 136 -18.80 9.95 3.46
N ASN A 137 -17.62 10.55 3.29
CA ASN A 137 -16.47 10.27 4.13
C ASN A 137 -16.50 11.16 5.39
N PRO A 138 -16.70 10.60 6.60
CA PRO A 138 -16.81 11.38 7.84
C PRO A 138 -15.50 12.06 8.25
N MET A 139 -14.37 11.64 7.71
CA MET A 139 -13.04 12.22 7.98
C MET A 139 -12.79 13.50 7.18
N MET A 140 -13.58 13.77 6.13
CA MET A 140 -13.38 14.91 5.25
C MET A 140 -14.32 16.05 5.60
N ARG A 141 -13.77 17.25 5.77
CA ARG A 141 -14.53 18.44 6.10
C ARG A 141 -14.04 19.66 5.32
N ARG A 142 -14.90 20.63 5.10
CA ARG A 142 -14.48 21.95 4.64
C ARG A 142 -13.75 22.69 5.77
N GLY A 143 -12.66 23.36 5.45
CA GLY A 143 -11.86 24.07 6.43
C GLY A 143 -10.72 24.84 5.78
N TYR A 144 -9.73 25.20 6.58
CA TYR A 144 -8.52 25.86 6.09
C TYR A 144 -7.82 24.97 5.08
N SER A 145 -7.53 25.52 3.91
CA SER A 145 -6.79 24.85 2.85
C SER A 145 -5.43 25.51 2.66
N ARG A 146 -4.36 24.79 2.91
CA ARG A 146 -3.01 25.24 2.62
C ARG A 146 -2.80 25.51 1.13
N ASP A 147 -3.49 24.75 0.28
CA ASP A 147 -3.37 24.81 -1.18
C ASP A 147 -4.37 25.80 -1.81
N HIS A 148 -4.98 26.67 -0.99
CA HIS A 148 -5.97 27.68 -1.43
C HIS A 148 -7.19 27.09 -2.17
N ARG A 149 -7.64 25.89 -1.78
CA ARG A 149 -8.83 25.21 -2.32
C ARG A 149 -9.92 25.04 -1.24
N PRO A 150 -10.47 26.16 -0.69
CA PRO A 150 -11.52 26.12 0.33
C PRO A 150 -12.85 25.56 -0.21
N ASP A 151 -13.00 25.48 -1.54
CA ASP A 151 -14.12 24.88 -2.26
C ASP A 151 -14.14 23.34 -2.15
N CYS A 152 -12.99 22.72 -1.87
CA CYS A 152 -12.83 21.28 -1.77
C CYS A 152 -12.92 20.78 -0.33
N LEU A 153 -13.26 19.50 -0.15
CA LEU A 153 -13.15 18.83 1.14
C LEU A 153 -11.68 18.62 1.49
N GLN A 154 -11.32 18.89 2.74
CA GLN A 154 -9.96 18.77 3.25
C GLN A 154 -9.80 17.48 4.04
N LEU A 155 -8.62 16.89 3.97
CA LEU A 155 -8.16 15.81 4.82
C LEU A 155 -6.83 16.21 5.44
N VAL A 156 -6.73 16.07 6.75
CA VAL A 156 -5.45 16.25 7.47
C VAL A 156 -4.78 14.90 7.61
N LEU A 157 -3.52 14.85 7.20
CA LEU A 157 -2.67 13.67 7.36
C LEU A 157 -1.64 13.98 8.46
N ALA A 158 -1.54 13.10 9.44
CA ALA A 158 -0.50 13.14 10.45
C ALA A 158 0.52 12.05 10.15
N LEU A 159 1.78 12.46 9.95
CA LEU A 159 2.90 11.54 9.87
C LEU A 159 3.59 11.54 11.22
N ILE A 160 3.64 10.37 11.84
CA ILE A 160 4.29 10.19 13.14
C ILE A 160 5.49 9.27 12.91
N VAL A 161 6.67 9.75 13.28
CA VAL A 161 7.90 8.98 13.15
C VAL A 161 8.71 9.05 14.44
N ASN A 162 9.53 8.03 14.69
CA ASN A 162 10.53 8.10 15.76
C ASN A 162 11.74 8.94 15.34
N ALA A 163 12.70 9.13 16.23
CA ALA A 163 13.90 9.93 16.00
C ALA A 163 14.76 9.44 14.80
N GLU A 164 14.65 8.17 14.44
CA GLU A 164 15.35 7.53 13.32
C GLU A 164 14.56 7.60 12.00
N GLY A 165 13.33 8.13 12.02
CA GLY A 165 12.45 8.25 10.85
C GLY A 165 11.56 7.02 10.61
N TRP A 166 11.50 6.05 11.52
CA TRP A 166 10.55 4.94 11.40
C TRP A 166 9.14 5.40 11.70
N LEU A 167 8.20 5.01 10.84
CA LEU A 167 6.79 5.31 11.03
C LEU A 167 6.26 4.70 12.33
N SER A 168 5.64 5.53 13.16
CA SER A 168 4.82 5.11 14.29
C SER A 168 3.34 5.22 13.91
N PHE A 169 2.55 4.27 14.36
CA PHE A 169 1.15 4.12 13.97
C PHE A 169 0.20 4.29 15.16
N GLU A 170 0.60 5.00 16.21
CA GLU A 170 -0.28 5.33 17.33
C GLU A 170 -0.98 6.67 17.05
N LEU A 171 -2.28 6.61 16.80
CA LEU A 171 -3.23 7.73 16.88
C LEU A 171 -4.22 7.44 17.98
#